data_28e4082a2a677e450c7b37c2a1aa4050
#
_entry.id   28e4082a2a677e450c7b37c2a1aa4050
#
_cell.length_a   1.000
_cell.length_b   1.000
_cell.length_c   1.000
_cell.angle_alpha   90.00
_cell.angle_beta   90.00
_cell.angle_gamma   90.00
#
_symmetry.space_group_name_H-M   'P 1'
#
loop_
_entity.id
_entity.type
_entity.pdbx_description
1 polymer ?
#
loop_
_entity_poly.entity_id
_entity_poly.type
_entity_poly.pdbx_seq_one_letter_code
_entity_poly.pdbx_strand_id
1 'polypeptide(L)'
;MATPDLLARARAAVVKFPAPTRPAPPQAPDPGEVLAEVPRGDGTVLRVAWRTFEGKPFATIAVWERGTAGAWWPMKGRAVTVRVRELGEVLEGLVKAAERAAASSAGGAP
;
A
#
# COMPACT_ATOMS: atom_id res chain seq x y z
N MET A 1 2.42 26.52 12.71
CA MET A 1 1.69 25.35 12.21
C MET A 1 2.06 25.10 10.77
N ALA A 2 2.81 24.05 10.54
CA ALA A 2 3.32 23.78 9.20
C ALA A 2 2.25 23.16 8.28
N THR A 3 1.33 22.40 8.83
CA THR A 3 0.37 21.64 8.04
C THR A 3 -0.55 22.51 7.18
N PRO A 4 -1.17 23.59 7.71
CA PRO A 4 -1.99 24.46 6.86
C PRO A 4 -1.17 25.15 5.77
N ASP A 5 0.08 25.49 6.07
CA ASP A 5 0.96 26.12 5.07
C ASP A 5 1.29 25.16 3.94
N LEU A 6 1.52 23.90 4.27
CA LEU A 6 1.80 22.88 3.25
C LEU A 6 0.61 22.69 2.33
N LEU A 7 -0.60 22.63 2.87
CA LEU A 7 -1.80 22.51 2.06
C LEU A 7 -2.00 23.73 1.18
N ALA A 8 -1.80 24.92 1.74
CA ALA A 8 -1.91 26.15 0.98
C ALA A 8 -0.88 26.19 -0.16
N ARG A 9 0.35 25.79 0.11
CA ARG A 9 1.39 25.72 -0.90
C ARG A 9 1.05 24.73 -2.00
N ALA A 10 0.53 23.57 -1.62
CA ALA A 10 0.17 22.57 -2.61
C ALA A 10 -0.95 23.08 -3.52
N ARG A 11 -1.95 23.72 -2.96
CA ARG A 11 -3.04 24.28 -3.73
C ARG A 11 -2.55 25.43 -4.61
N ALA A 12 -1.71 26.30 -4.08
CA ALA A 12 -1.14 27.40 -4.83
C ALA A 12 -0.29 26.89 -5.99
N ALA A 13 0.48 25.82 -5.76
CA ALA A 13 1.28 25.22 -6.81
C ALA A 13 0.41 24.67 -7.94
N VAL A 14 -0.69 24.01 -7.60
CA VAL A 14 -1.60 23.45 -8.59
C VAL A 14 -2.25 24.57 -9.41
N VAL A 15 -2.67 25.65 -8.76
CA VAL A 15 -3.29 26.78 -9.44
C VAL A 15 -2.26 27.52 -10.28
N LYS A 16 -1.03 27.63 -9.77
CA LYS A 16 0.04 28.39 -10.41
C LYS A 16 0.53 27.75 -11.69
N PHE A 17 0.46 26.44 -11.78
CA PHE A 17 0.91 25.71 -12.96
C PHE A 17 -0.30 25.30 -13.78
N PRO A 18 -0.52 25.94 -14.93
CA PRO A 18 -1.62 25.54 -15.79
C PRO A 18 -1.46 24.08 -16.23
N ALA A 19 -2.55 23.49 -16.65
CA ALA A 19 -2.51 22.13 -17.15
C ALA A 19 -1.39 21.98 -18.19
N PRO A 20 -0.64 20.89 -18.12
CA PRO A 20 0.43 20.67 -19.08
C PRO A 20 -0.12 20.58 -20.50
N THR A 21 0.61 21.12 -21.43
CA THR A 21 0.22 21.10 -22.85
C THR A 21 0.37 19.72 -23.46
N ARG A 22 1.09 18.85 -22.79
CA ARG A 22 1.26 17.45 -23.21
C ARG A 22 0.94 16.54 -22.02
N PRO A 23 0.54 15.30 -22.29
CA PRO A 23 0.21 14.39 -21.21
C PRO A 23 1.38 14.21 -20.26
N ALA A 24 1.08 14.23 -18.99
CA ALA A 24 2.08 13.91 -18.00
C ALA A 24 2.45 12.42 -18.11
N PRO A 25 3.71 12.06 -17.79
CA PRO A 25 4.05 10.64 -17.75
C PRO A 25 3.19 9.91 -16.72
N PRO A 26 2.91 8.62 -16.93
CA PRO A 26 2.15 7.86 -15.97
C PRO A 26 2.82 7.90 -14.60
N GLN A 27 2.03 8.12 -13.58
CA GLN A 27 2.52 8.12 -12.22
C GLN A 27 2.03 6.86 -11.51
N ALA A 28 2.86 6.36 -10.59
CA ALA A 28 2.47 5.22 -9.79
C ALA A 28 1.21 5.55 -8.99
N PRO A 29 0.27 4.62 -8.88
CA PRO A 29 -0.92 4.84 -8.06
C PRO A 29 -0.56 5.10 -6.62
N ASP A 30 -1.39 5.90 -5.95
CA ASP A 30 -1.23 6.16 -4.53
C ASP A 30 -1.56 4.88 -3.75
N PRO A 31 -0.63 4.36 -2.94
CA PRO A 31 -0.92 3.16 -2.15
C PRO A 31 -1.82 3.43 -0.95
N GLY A 32 -2.15 4.69 -0.64
CA GLY A 32 -2.81 5.05 0.59
C GLY A 32 -1.81 5.16 1.72
N GLU A 33 -2.27 5.01 2.96
CA GLU A 33 -1.38 4.99 4.11
C GLU A 33 -0.76 3.61 4.24
N VAL A 34 0.52 3.47 3.97
CA VAL A 34 1.20 2.18 4.06
C VAL A 34 1.46 1.85 5.53
N LEU A 35 0.84 0.79 5.99
CA LEU A 35 0.96 0.35 7.38
C LEU A 35 2.09 -0.65 7.57
N ALA A 36 2.37 -1.45 6.55
CA ALA A 36 3.44 -2.43 6.58
C ALA A 36 3.93 -2.69 5.17
N GLU A 37 5.21 -2.93 5.04
CA GLU A 37 5.83 -3.25 3.76
C GLU A 37 6.83 -4.37 3.99
N VAL A 38 6.63 -5.48 3.30
CA VAL A 38 7.46 -6.66 3.46
C VAL A 38 8.15 -6.97 2.14
N PRO A 39 9.47 -6.79 2.06
CA PRO A 39 10.21 -7.15 0.85
C PRO A 39 10.16 -8.66 0.62
N ARG A 40 10.00 -9.06 -0.62
CA ARG A 40 9.94 -10.48 -0.98
C ARG A 40 11.21 -10.98 -1.65
N GLY A 41 12.17 -10.10 -1.93
CA GLY A 41 13.47 -10.48 -2.46
C GLY A 41 13.53 -10.71 -3.96
N ASP A 42 12.43 -10.55 -4.66
CA ASP A 42 12.35 -10.75 -6.12
C ASP A 42 11.97 -9.47 -6.86
N GLY A 43 12.25 -8.32 -6.26
CA GLY A 43 11.85 -7.04 -6.82
C GLY A 43 10.41 -6.68 -6.53
N THR A 44 9.76 -7.44 -5.66
CA THR A 44 8.39 -7.14 -5.22
C THR A 44 8.33 -6.92 -3.73
N VAL A 45 7.27 -6.27 -3.29
CA VAL A 45 6.98 -6.09 -1.87
C VAL A 45 5.51 -6.40 -1.61
N LEU A 46 5.23 -6.89 -0.42
CA LEU A 46 3.87 -7.06 0.03
C LEU A 46 3.54 -5.85 0.89
N ARG A 47 2.51 -5.10 0.52
CA ARG A 47 2.09 -3.90 1.25
C ARG A 47 0.74 -4.08 1.88
N VAL A 48 0.65 -3.69 3.13
CA VAL A 48 -0.63 -3.55 3.83
C VAL A 48 -0.88 -2.04 3.94
N ALA A 49 -2.00 -1.59 3.42
CA ALA A 49 -2.30 -0.17 3.40
C ALA A 49 -3.71 0.11 3.91
N TRP A 50 -3.87 1.29 4.48
CA TRP A 50 -5.17 1.81 4.93
C TRP A 50 -5.68 2.79 3.89
N ARG A 51 -6.87 2.57 3.42
CA ARG A 51 -7.45 3.39 2.37
C ARG A 51 -8.88 3.78 2.73
N THR A 52 -9.38 4.77 2.02
CA THR A 52 -10.77 5.22 2.18
C THR A 52 -11.38 5.41 0.80
N PHE A 53 -12.59 4.88 0.62
CA PHE A 53 -13.34 5.07 -0.60
C PHE A 53 -14.75 5.51 -0.23
N GLU A 54 -15.14 6.67 -0.74
CA GLU A 54 -16.45 7.27 -0.45
C GLU A 54 -16.73 7.34 1.05
N GLY A 55 -15.72 7.73 1.81
CA GLY A 55 -15.84 7.86 3.26
C GLY A 55 -15.77 6.56 4.04
N LYS A 56 -15.65 5.43 3.36
CA LYS A 56 -15.59 4.12 4.01
C LYS A 56 -14.15 3.62 4.06
N PRO A 57 -13.60 3.43 5.26
CA PRO A 57 -12.23 2.93 5.37
C PRO A 57 -12.15 1.43 5.14
N PHE A 58 -11.00 1.00 4.63
CA PHE A 58 -10.71 -0.41 4.44
C PHE A 58 -9.20 -0.62 4.38
N ALA A 59 -8.77 -1.85 4.54
CA ALA A 59 -7.38 -2.21 4.38
C ALA A 59 -7.18 -2.94 3.06
N THR A 60 -6.02 -2.79 2.47
CA THR A 60 -5.63 -3.57 1.30
C THR A 60 -4.36 -4.33 1.60
N ILE A 61 -4.27 -5.53 1.06
CA ILE A 61 -3.04 -6.32 1.07
C ILE A 61 -2.72 -6.58 -0.39
N ALA A 62 -1.58 -6.05 -0.84
CA ALA A 62 -1.27 -6.10 -2.26
C ALA A 62 0.21 -6.34 -2.48
N VAL A 63 0.52 -6.99 -3.60
CA VAL A 63 1.89 -7.16 -4.06
C VAL A 63 2.18 -6.03 -5.03
N TRP A 64 3.29 -5.34 -4.81
CA TRP A 64 3.76 -4.26 -5.66
C TRP A 64 5.10 -4.63 -6.27
N GLU A 65 5.32 -4.25 -7.50
CA GLU A 65 6.58 -4.49 -8.18
C GLU A 65 7.25 -3.17 -8.57
N ARG A 66 8.56 -3.20 -8.64
CA ARG A 66 9.32 -2.03 -9.02
C ARG A 66 9.37 -1.95 -10.55
N GLY A 67 8.93 -0.82 -11.09
CA GLY A 67 8.98 -0.58 -12.52
C GLY A 67 10.37 -0.14 -12.97
N THR A 68 10.54 -0.05 -14.28
CA THR A 68 11.81 0.31 -14.89
C THR A 68 12.28 1.72 -14.51
N ALA A 69 11.32 2.60 -14.20
CA ALA A 69 11.64 3.96 -13.77
C ALA A 69 11.88 4.08 -12.27
N GLY A 70 11.87 2.97 -11.54
CA GLY A 70 12.08 2.97 -10.10
C GLY A 70 10.82 3.17 -9.28
N ALA A 71 9.69 3.45 -9.91
CA ALA A 71 8.43 3.61 -9.20
C ALA A 71 7.80 2.25 -8.92
N TRP A 72 7.04 2.17 -7.82
CA TRP A 72 6.35 0.96 -7.44
C TRP A 72 4.95 0.93 -8.03
N TRP A 73 4.55 -0.21 -8.58
CA TRP A 73 3.25 -0.41 -9.20
C TRP A 73 2.58 -1.64 -8.62
N PRO A 74 1.26 -1.60 -8.39
CA PRO A 74 0.55 -2.79 -7.92
C PRO A 74 0.53 -3.85 -9.01
N MET A 75 0.78 -5.09 -8.63
CA MET A 75 0.67 -6.20 -9.57
C MET A 75 -0.80 -6.53 -9.78
N LYS A 76 -1.20 -6.56 -11.04
CA LYS A 76 -2.58 -6.82 -11.39
C LYS A 76 -3.03 -8.19 -10.86
N GLY A 77 -4.20 -8.22 -10.25
CA GLY A 77 -4.75 -9.46 -9.72
C GLY A 77 -4.11 -9.95 -8.43
N ARG A 78 -3.24 -9.15 -7.83
CA ARG A 78 -2.56 -9.54 -6.59
C ARG A 78 -2.84 -8.56 -5.46
N ALA A 79 -4.11 -8.22 -5.31
CA ALA A 79 -4.55 -7.35 -4.25
C ALA A 79 -5.83 -7.87 -3.64
N VAL A 80 -5.96 -7.73 -2.34
CA VAL A 80 -7.16 -8.11 -1.61
C VAL A 80 -7.60 -6.93 -0.78
N THR A 81 -8.89 -6.63 -0.83
CA THR A 81 -9.51 -5.63 0.02
C THR A 81 -10.07 -6.32 1.25
N VAL A 82 -9.72 -5.81 2.43
CA VAL A 82 -10.22 -6.33 3.69
C VAL A 82 -11.07 -5.25 4.34
N ARG A 83 -12.33 -5.54 4.54
CA ARG A 83 -13.25 -4.58 5.15
C ARG A 83 -13.00 -4.49 6.65
N VAL A 84 -13.34 -3.34 7.23
CA VAL A 84 -13.11 -3.12 8.66
C VAL A 84 -13.74 -4.24 9.50
N ARG A 85 -14.94 -4.68 9.16
CA ARG A 85 -15.62 -5.73 9.91
C ARG A 85 -14.96 -7.10 9.79
N GLU A 86 -14.07 -7.27 8.80
CA GLU A 86 -13.36 -8.52 8.57
C GLU A 86 -11.98 -8.56 9.20
N LEU A 87 -11.47 -7.39 9.60
CA LEU A 87 -10.08 -7.27 10.05
C LEU A 87 -9.75 -8.16 11.24
N GLY A 88 -10.67 -8.24 12.21
CA GLY A 88 -10.41 -9.05 13.39
C GLY A 88 -10.23 -10.53 13.07
N GLU A 89 -11.09 -11.07 12.23
CA GLU A 89 -11.02 -12.48 11.85
C GLU A 89 -9.82 -12.75 10.95
N VAL A 90 -9.52 -11.83 10.03
CA VAL A 90 -8.36 -11.99 9.16
C VAL A 90 -7.08 -11.95 10.01
N LEU A 91 -7.00 -11.02 10.95
CA LEU A 91 -5.84 -10.94 11.84
C LEU A 91 -5.68 -12.22 12.65
N GLU A 92 -6.77 -12.75 13.19
CA GLU A 92 -6.72 -13.99 13.94
C GLU A 92 -6.18 -15.15 13.09
N GLY A 93 -6.64 -15.24 11.83
CA GLY A 93 -6.13 -16.25 10.93
C GLY A 93 -4.65 -16.09 10.62
N LEU A 94 -4.20 -14.85 10.44
CA LEU A 94 -2.78 -14.58 10.19
C LEU A 94 -1.92 -14.89 11.41
N VAL A 95 -2.40 -14.62 12.61
CA VAL A 95 -1.69 -14.98 13.82
C VAL A 95 -1.54 -16.50 13.93
N LYS A 96 -2.60 -17.24 13.64
CA LYS A 96 -2.55 -18.70 13.64
C LYS A 96 -1.54 -19.22 12.62
N ALA A 97 -1.49 -18.61 11.44
CA ALA A 97 -0.49 -18.98 10.44
C ALA A 97 0.92 -18.71 10.92
N ALA A 98 1.14 -17.56 11.57
CA ALA A 98 2.44 -17.21 12.12
C ALA A 98 2.86 -18.20 13.21
N GLU A 99 1.92 -18.62 14.06
CA GLU A 99 2.19 -19.61 15.10
C GLU A 99 2.57 -20.97 14.51
N ARG A 100 1.89 -21.38 13.45
CA ARG A 100 2.24 -22.62 12.76
C ARG A 100 3.61 -22.55 12.11
N ALA A 101 3.93 -21.42 11.52
CA ALA A 101 5.24 -21.21 10.92
C ALA A 101 6.34 -21.27 11.97
N ALA A 102 6.12 -20.66 13.12
CA ALA A 102 7.07 -20.70 14.22
C ALA A 102 7.25 -22.12 14.74
N ALA A 103 6.16 -22.87 14.88
CA ALA A 103 6.23 -24.25 15.33
C ALA A 103 6.99 -25.12 14.34
N SER A 104 6.77 -24.93 13.04
CA SER A 104 7.51 -25.66 12.00
C SER A 104 8.99 -25.34 12.04
N SER A 105 9.34 -24.04 12.18
CA SER A 105 10.74 -23.64 12.29
C SER A 105 11.40 -24.20 13.54
N ALA A 106 10.69 -24.18 14.65
CA ALA A 106 11.19 -24.73 15.92
C ALA A 106 11.40 -26.24 15.79
N GLY A 107 10.63 -26.91 14.92
CA GLY A 107 10.83 -28.33 14.66
C GLY A 107 12.03 -28.65 13.80
N GLY A 108 12.81 -27.66 13.41
CA GLY A 108 14.05 -27.87 12.67
C GLY A 108 13.88 -27.98 11.16
N ALA A 109 12.70 -27.85 10.64
CA ALA A 109 12.49 -27.85 9.20
C ALA A 109 12.67 -26.44 8.66
N PRO A 110 13.63 -26.21 7.79
CA PRO A 110 13.84 -24.91 7.21
C PRO A 110 12.76 -24.54 6.20
#